data_f74cd879943f3ae555a0116b7e2daa23
#
_entry.id   f74cd879943f3ae555a0116b7e2daa23
#
_cell.length_a   1.000
_cell.length_b   1.000
_cell.length_c   1.000
_cell.angle_alpha   90.00
_cell.angle_beta   90.00
_cell.angle_gamma   90.00
#
_symmetry.space_group_name_H-M   'P 1'
#
loop_
_entity.id
_entity.type
_entity.pdbx_description
1 polymer ?
#
loop_
_entity_poly.entity_id
_entity_poly.type
_entity_poly.pdbx_seq_one_letter_code
_entity_poly.pdbx_strand_id
1 'polypeptide(L)'
;MTIERRTLLRGLSAVPVAAGMTGLSGVESALADDVPAGFPQPTRHLQLYAVELPAYDDEVRLGYGHDPDKASYPGPTIEMLEGECIAITLHNEVSKETLQKLRTDKEIPLGVSLHPHGVRYNRTSDGTLHSNSYVAPGKKRTYIWYARPPARKRGIAGTAGYWWYHDHMVGTAHGTAGLNAGLYGALIVRRKSDPLPKHTYVTAMGDGMTLNGRRYPDTDTYDMENPKRSNTSIVANQGERIEFVNLALGSELHTWHLHGHNWADTRTGVISDVPWADDIRIIDNKTIGPGDSFGFQVIAGEMSGPGHWMLHCHLQTHSDMGMSTFFHVHKKNGDPPPGHPPNHDGHTGM
;
A
#
# COMPACT_ATOMS: atom_id res chain seq x y z
N MET A 1 -17.90 -10.35 -45.63
CA MET A 1 -18.91 -10.03 -44.61
C MET A 1 -18.20 -9.25 -43.49
N THR A 2 -18.28 -7.95 -43.57
CA THR A 2 -17.52 -6.99 -42.80
C THR A 2 -18.33 -6.72 -41.53
N ILE A 3 -17.78 -6.98 -40.34
CA ILE A 3 -18.41 -6.63 -39.08
C ILE A 3 -17.67 -5.42 -38.50
N GLU A 4 -18.41 -4.34 -38.41
CA GLU A 4 -17.99 -3.03 -37.87
C GLU A 4 -17.58 -3.09 -36.40
N ARG A 5 -16.46 -2.44 -36.13
CA ARG A 5 -16.05 -2.07 -34.76
C ARG A 5 -16.97 -0.95 -34.27
N ARG A 6 -17.87 -1.23 -33.34
CA ARG A 6 -18.56 -0.23 -32.55
C ARG A 6 -17.91 -0.10 -31.18
N THR A 7 -17.38 1.08 -30.98
CA THR A 7 -16.96 1.76 -29.76
C THR A 7 -17.86 1.46 -28.56
N LEU A 8 -17.30 0.92 -27.50
CA LEU A 8 -17.89 0.90 -26.17
C LEU A 8 -16.96 1.59 -25.17
N LEU A 9 -16.92 2.91 -25.30
CA LEU A 9 -16.52 3.82 -24.21
C LEU A 9 -17.79 4.12 -23.40
N ARG A 10 -18.04 3.40 -22.31
CA ARG A 10 -18.95 3.86 -21.25
C ARG A 10 -18.63 3.11 -19.96
N GLY A 11 -18.27 3.89 -18.93
CA GLY A 11 -18.36 3.47 -17.54
C GLY A 11 -17.10 3.59 -16.70
N LEU A 12 -16.35 4.68 -16.83
CA LEU A 12 -15.52 5.14 -15.73
C LEU A 12 -16.47 5.84 -14.75
N SER A 13 -16.91 5.15 -13.72
CA SER A 13 -17.49 5.80 -12.55
C SER A 13 -16.36 6.53 -11.83
N ALA A 14 -16.12 7.75 -12.27
CA ALA A 14 -15.35 8.71 -11.50
C ALA A 14 -16.13 8.97 -10.21
N VAL A 15 -15.57 8.59 -9.08
CA VAL A 15 -16.00 9.14 -7.80
C VAL A 15 -15.79 10.65 -7.93
N PRO A 16 -16.82 11.48 -7.79
CA PRO A 16 -16.64 12.91 -7.87
C PRO A 16 -15.87 13.35 -6.61
N VAL A 17 -14.60 13.66 -6.78
CA VAL A 17 -13.89 14.53 -5.85
C VAL A 17 -14.52 15.90 -6.03
N ALA A 18 -15.40 16.29 -5.11
CA ALA A 18 -15.90 17.66 -5.03
C ALA A 18 -14.71 18.56 -4.70
N ALA A 19 -14.12 19.13 -5.75
CA ALA A 19 -13.12 20.17 -5.64
C ALA A 19 -13.82 21.44 -5.17
N GLY A 20 -13.58 21.84 -3.94
CA GLY A 20 -13.73 23.21 -3.51
C GLY A 20 -12.70 24.07 -4.25
N MET A 21 -13.05 24.56 -5.43
CA MET A 21 -12.24 25.54 -6.18
C MET A 21 -12.46 26.94 -5.59
N THR A 22 -11.63 27.28 -4.60
CA THR A 22 -11.42 28.71 -4.28
C THR A 22 -9.96 28.89 -3.88
N GLY A 23 -9.18 29.60 -4.72
CA GLY A 23 -7.87 30.13 -4.36
C GLY A 23 -6.65 29.46 -5.00
N LEU A 24 -6.68 29.12 -6.29
CA LEU A 24 -5.57 28.44 -7.00
C LEU A 24 -4.38 29.32 -7.38
N SER A 25 -4.52 30.67 -7.42
CA SER A 25 -3.49 31.56 -8.01
C SER A 25 -2.25 31.81 -7.12
N GLY A 26 -2.32 31.52 -5.82
CA GLY A 26 -1.18 31.72 -4.91
C GLY A 26 -0.36 30.46 -4.61
N VAL A 27 -0.95 29.27 -4.79
CA VAL A 27 -0.31 27.99 -4.52
C VAL A 27 0.51 27.51 -5.72
N GLU A 28 0.05 27.78 -6.93
CA GLU A 28 0.76 27.38 -8.16
C GLU A 28 2.13 28.04 -8.33
N SER A 29 2.28 29.32 -7.92
CA SER A 29 3.57 30.04 -8.08
C SER A 29 4.63 29.56 -7.06
N ALA A 30 4.23 29.16 -5.84
CA ALA A 30 5.15 28.70 -4.81
C ALA A 30 5.69 27.27 -5.07
N LEU A 31 4.96 26.46 -5.84
CA LEU A 31 5.37 25.09 -6.16
C LEU A 31 6.28 25.01 -7.40
N ALA A 32 6.23 25.98 -8.28
CA ALA A 32 7.04 25.99 -9.51
C ALA A 32 8.55 26.08 -9.22
N ASP A 33 8.93 26.80 -8.17
CA ASP A 33 10.34 26.96 -7.76
C ASP A 33 10.91 25.76 -7.01
N ASP A 34 10.03 24.88 -6.48
CA ASP A 34 10.42 23.69 -5.70
C ASP A 34 10.55 22.42 -6.56
N VAL A 35 10.13 22.45 -7.84
CA VAL A 35 10.21 21.28 -8.72
C VAL A 35 11.67 21.02 -9.11
N PRO A 36 12.20 19.81 -8.85
CA PRO A 36 13.59 19.50 -9.16
C PRO A 36 13.89 19.62 -10.64
N ALA A 37 15.09 20.10 -10.97
CA ALA A 37 15.54 20.19 -12.35
C ALA A 37 15.44 18.83 -13.06
N GLY A 38 14.81 18.82 -14.23
CA GLY A 38 14.57 17.61 -15.03
C GLY A 38 13.32 16.80 -14.65
N PHE A 39 12.54 17.24 -13.67
CA PHE A 39 11.21 16.72 -13.41
C PHE A 39 10.17 17.48 -14.22
N PRO A 40 9.09 16.84 -14.71
CA PRO A 40 7.94 17.56 -15.22
C PRO A 40 7.22 18.28 -14.08
N GLN A 41 6.41 19.28 -14.41
CA GLN A 41 5.55 19.94 -13.43
C GLN A 41 4.55 18.91 -12.86
N PRO A 42 4.23 18.98 -11.55
CA PRO A 42 3.23 18.12 -10.94
C PRO A 42 1.86 18.26 -11.62
N THR A 43 1.27 17.15 -11.99
CA THR A 43 -0.06 17.08 -12.62
C THR A 43 -1.18 16.93 -11.62
N ARG A 44 -0.85 16.49 -10.40
CA ARG A 44 -1.78 16.36 -9.26
C ARG A 44 -1.15 16.85 -7.98
N HIS A 45 -2.00 17.41 -7.13
CA HIS A 45 -1.66 17.79 -5.76
C HIS A 45 -2.51 17.00 -4.79
N LEU A 46 -1.87 16.26 -3.88
CA LEU A 46 -2.52 15.47 -2.85
C LEU A 46 -2.29 16.14 -1.49
N GLN A 47 -3.30 16.10 -0.64
CA GLN A 47 -3.17 16.37 0.79
C GLN A 47 -3.07 15.03 1.51
N LEU A 48 -2.15 14.94 2.45
CA LEU A 48 -1.99 13.78 3.30
C LEU A 48 -1.79 14.27 4.74
N TYR A 49 -2.45 13.61 5.67
CA TYR A 49 -2.43 13.93 7.10
C TYR A 49 -1.85 12.75 7.85
N ALA A 50 -0.89 12.99 8.72
CA ALA A 50 -0.45 12.02 9.72
C ALA A 50 -1.17 12.35 11.03
N VAL A 51 -1.93 11.39 11.55
CA VAL A 51 -2.78 11.57 12.73
C VAL A 51 -2.64 10.40 13.70
N GLU A 52 -3.14 10.61 14.92
CA GLU A 52 -3.33 9.56 15.90
C GLU A 52 -4.61 8.77 15.58
N LEU A 53 -4.54 7.46 15.75
CA LEU A 53 -5.67 6.56 15.60
C LEU A 53 -6.03 5.94 16.97
N PRO A 54 -7.23 5.37 17.12
CA PRO A 54 -7.56 4.58 18.31
C PRO A 54 -6.49 3.52 18.58
N ALA A 55 -6.08 3.41 19.83
CA ALA A 55 -5.10 2.40 20.25
C ALA A 55 -5.60 0.98 19.94
N TYR A 56 -4.68 0.10 19.63
CA TYR A 56 -4.93 -1.31 19.47
C TYR A 56 -3.97 -2.08 20.39
N ASP A 57 -4.51 -2.96 21.26
CA ASP A 57 -3.77 -3.68 22.29
C ASP A 57 -2.91 -2.75 23.17
N ASP A 58 -3.50 -1.61 23.60
CA ASP A 58 -2.84 -0.56 24.37
C ASP A 58 -1.63 0.10 23.70
N GLU A 59 -1.35 -0.22 22.44
CA GLU A 59 -0.29 0.39 21.67
C GLU A 59 -0.77 1.65 20.94
N VAL A 60 0.12 2.64 20.87
CA VAL A 60 -0.11 3.84 20.06
C VAL A 60 -0.23 3.45 18.61
N ARG A 61 -1.30 3.92 17.95
CA ARG A 61 -1.49 3.78 16.51
C ARG A 61 -1.52 5.13 15.84
N LEU A 62 -0.81 5.20 14.73
CA LEU A 62 -0.77 6.36 13.84
C LEU A 62 -1.25 5.92 12.45
N GLY A 63 -1.69 6.87 11.63
CA GLY A 63 -2.09 6.56 10.27
C GLY A 63 -1.93 7.76 9.35
N TYR A 64 -1.90 7.47 8.04
CA TYR A 64 -2.05 8.48 7.00
C TYR A 64 -3.47 8.49 6.45
N GLY A 65 -3.94 9.67 6.06
CA GLY A 65 -5.23 9.83 5.39
C GLY A 65 -5.25 11.04 4.46
N HIS A 66 -6.06 10.99 3.40
CA HIS A 66 -6.36 12.19 2.59
C HIS A 66 -7.26 13.19 3.32
N ASP A 67 -7.86 12.74 4.40
CA ASP A 67 -8.70 13.46 5.34
C ASP A 67 -8.33 12.96 6.73
N PRO A 68 -8.13 13.85 7.74
CA PRO A 68 -7.77 13.41 9.10
C PRO A 68 -8.73 12.38 9.69
N ASP A 69 -10.05 12.56 9.44
CA ASP A 69 -11.09 11.67 9.97
C ASP A 69 -11.18 10.31 9.24
N LYS A 70 -10.43 10.14 8.14
CA LYS A 70 -10.39 8.92 7.32
C LYS A 70 -9.00 8.30 7.26
N ALA A 71 -8.14 8.69 8.17
CA ALA A 71 -6.80 8.09 8.26
C ALA A 71 -6.89 6.62 8.68
N SER A 72 -5.93 5.85 8.22
CA SER A 72 -5.85 4.40 8.45
C SER A 72 -4.42 3.90 8.45
N TYR A 73 -4.21 2.66 8.83
CA TYR A 73 -3.00 1.90 8.56
C TYR A 73 -3.38 0.50 8.02
N PRO A 74 -2.82 0.08 6.89
CA PRO A 74 -2.01 0.89 5.97
C PRO A 74 -2.70 2.20 5.60
N GLY A 75 -1.91 3.24 5.32
CA GLY A 75 -2.38 4.51 4.78
C GLY A 75 -2.94 4.35 3.35
N PRO A 76 -3.48 5.42 2.75
CA PRO A 76 -4.08 5.34 1.41
C PRO A 76 -3.07 4.86 0.37
N THR A 77 -3.52 4.01 -0.54
CA THR A 77 -2.73 3.62 -1.70
C THR A 77 -2.61 4.81 -2.65
N ILE A 78 -1.36 5.23 -2.91
CA ILE A 78 -1.08 6.28 -3.89
C ILE A 78 -0.77 5.62 -5.23
N GLU A 79 -1.58 5.93 -6.25
CA GLU A 79 -1.34 5.43 -7.61
C GLU A 79 -0.78 6.54 -8.50
N MET A 80 0.21 6.19 -9.32
CA MET A 80 0.81 7.05 -10.33
C MET A 80 0.88 6.34 -11.67
N LEU A 81 0.81 7.09 -12.76
CA LEU A 81 1.20 6.58 -14.08
C LEU A 81 2.69 6.78 -14.31
N GLU A 82 3.34 5.82 -14.96
CA GLU A 82 4.73 6.00 -15.41
C GLU A 82 4.82 7.21 -16.34
N GLY A 83 5.64 8.18 -15.97
CA GLY A 83 5.74 9.52 -16.58
C GLY A 83 5.09 10.65 -15.78
N GLU A 84 4.29 10.34 -14.76
CA GLU A 84 3.60 11.33 -13.93
C GLU A 84 4.51 11.90 -12.84
N CYS A 85 4.35 13.17 -12.56
CA CYS A 85 4.91 13.86 -11.39
C CYS A 85 3.74 14.34 -10.50
N ILE A 86 3.85 14.15 -9.20
CA ILE A 86 2.84 14.58 -8.22
C ILE A 86 3.48 15.40 -7.11
N ALA A 87 2.70 16.29 -6.53
CA ALA A 87 3.03 16.99 -5.29
C ALA A 87 2.15 16.47 -4.16
N ILE A 88 2.74 16.17 -3.00
CA ILE A 88 2.03 15.69 -1.81
C ILE A 88 2.35 16.62 -0.66
N THR A 89 1.34 17.31 -0.13
CA THR A 89 1.50 18.10 1.09
C THR A 89 1.12 17.26 2.30
N LEU A 90 2.12 16.91 3.10
CA LEU A 90 1.94 16.23 4.38
C LEU A 90 1.68 17.24 5.49
N HIS A 91 0.60 17.04 6.22
CA HIS A 91 0.27 17.75 7.45
C HIS A 91 0.58 16.84 8.63
N ASN A 92 1.32 17.34 9.61
CA ASN A 92 1.60 16.61 10.85
C ASN A 92 0.63 17.08 11.92
N GLU A 93 -0.41 16.30 12.17
CA GLU A 93 -1.41 16.52 13.21
C GLU A 93 -1.23 15.61 14.43
N VAL A 94 -0.12 14.83 14.48
CA VAL A 94 0.24 14.04 15.64
C VAL A 94 0.70 14.98 16.75
N SER A 95 0.18 14.75 17.96
CA SER A 95 0.55 15.57 19.13
C SER A 95 2.03 15.44 19.49
N LYS A 96 2.58 16.48 20.12
CA LYS A 96 3.94 16.43 20.65
C LYS A 96 4.10 15.36 21.71
N GLU A 97 3.08 15.14 22.52
CA GLU A 97 3.02 14.18 23.61
C GLU A 97 3.16 12.76 23.05
N THR A 98 2.43 12.42 22.02
CA THR A 98 2.49 11.11 21.36
C THR A 98 3.84 10.89 20.68
N LEU A 99 4.35 11.88 19.94
CA LEU A 99 5.66 11.77 19.31
C LEU A 99 6.78 11.65 20.36
N GLN A 100 6.63 12.31 21.50
CA GLN A 100 7.59 12.21 22.60
C GLN A 100 7.55 10.84 23.31
N LYS A 101 6.34 10.24 23.44
CA LYS A 101 6.16 8.89 23.96
C LYS A 101 6.81 7.83 23.05
N LEU A 102 6.70 8.01 21.75
CA LEU A 102 7.28 7.09 20.77
C LEU A 102 8.78 7.28 20.53
N ARG A 103 9.34 8.42 20.95
CA ARG A 103 10.75 8.75 20.73
C ARG A 103 11.68 7.95 21.64
N THR A 104 12.49 7.09 21.05
CA THR A 104 13.49 6.28 21.75
C THR A 104 14.85 6.96 21.81
N ASP A 105 15.18 7.78 20.80
CA ASP A 105 16.41 8.58 20.75
C ASP A 105 16.08 10.06 20.99
N LYS A 106 16.58 10.61 22.13
CA LYS A 106 16.29 11.98 22.56
C LYS A 106 16.96 13.05 21.70
N GLU A 107 17.99 12.71 20.93
CA GLU A 107 18.68 13.64 20.05
C GLU A 107 17.91 13.92 18.74
N ILE A 108 16.92 13.08 18.41
CA ILE A 108 16.13 13.23 17.21
C ILE A 108 14.99 14.22 17.41
N PRO A 109 14.81 15.22 16.52
CA PRO A 109 13.69 16.13 16.57
C PRO A 109 12.33 15.40 16.47
N LEU A 110 11.29 15.96 17.09
CA LEU A 110 9.93 15.46 16.91
C LEU A 110 9.41 15.81 15.52
N GLY A 111 8.92 14.83 14.80
CA GLY A 111 8.37 15.00 13.47
C GLY A 111 7.83 13.73 12.88
N VAL A 112 7.13 13.87 11.75
CA VAL A 112 6.74 12.80 10.84
C VAL A 112 7.27 13.10 9.45
N SER A 113 7.26 12.14 8.54
CA SER A 113 7.76 12.35 7.19
C SER A 113 7.06 11.50 6.14
N LEU A 114 7.42 11.67 4.87
CA LEU A 114 7.09 10.78 3.77
C LEU A 114 8.38 10.44 3.01
N HIS A 115 8.80 9.18 3.13
CA HIS A 115 9.89 8.61 2.35
C HIS A 115 9.32 7.59 1.35
N PRO A 116 9.46 7.81 0.03
CA PRO A 116 8.95 6.89 -0.98
C PRO A 116 10.02 5.93 -1.47
N HIS A 117 9.60 4.72 -1.82
CA HIS A 117 10.41 3.79 -2.58
C HIS A 117 10.05 3.83 -4.08
N GLY A 118 10.99 3.49 -4.95
CA GLY A 118 10.79 3.24 -6.38
C GLY A 118 10.67 4.47 -7.29
N VAL A 119 10.16 5.59 -6.81
CA VAL A 119 10.03 6.84 -7.58
C VAL A 119 11.26 7.73 -7.46
N ARG A 120 11.31 8.80 -8.23
CA ARG A 120 12.37 9.82 -8.16
C ARG A 120 11.93 11.00 -7.32
N TYR A 121 12.82 11.47 -6.50
CA TYR A 121 12.67 12.64 -5.65
C TYR A 121 14.03 13.33 -5.48
N ASN A 122 14.04 14.56 -5.03
CA ASN A 122 15.26 15.25 -4.63
C ASN A 122 15.42 15.24 -3.09
N ARG A 123 16.52 15.81 -2.62
CA ARG A 123 16.84 15.87 -1.19
C ARG A 123 15.73 16.51 -0.33
N THR A 124 15.02 17.52 -0.85
CA THR A 124 13.95 18.19 -0.09
C THR A 124 12.67 17.36 0.03
N SER A 125 12.56 16.28 -0.75
CA SER A 125 11.44 15.32 -0.78
C SER A 125 11.85 13.91 -0.34
N ASP A 126 13.00 13.78 0.34
CA ASP A 126 13.53 12.50 0.81
C ASP A 126 12.85 12.00 2.10
N GLY A 127 12.30 12.88 2.92
CA GLY A 127 11.59 12.51 4.15
C GLY A 127 12.49 12.08 5.31
N THR A 128 13.80 12.36 5.27
CA THR A 128 14.75 11.90 6.27
C THR A 128 15.28 13.03 7.16
N LEU A 129 15.84 12.65 8.32
CA LEU A 129 16.58 13.57 9.21
C LEU A 129 17.76 14.23 8.47
N HIS A 130 18.58 13.43 7.75
CA HIS A 130 19.77 13.93 7.04
C HIS A 130 19.47 14.94 5.97
N SER A 131 18.32 14.85 5.33
CA SER A 131 17.87 15.79 4.31
C SER A 131 17.16 16.99 4.93
N ASN A 132 16.87 16.98 6.23
CA ASN A 132 16.04 17.96 6.93
C ASN A 132 14.67 18.16 6.25
N SER A 133 14.09 17.05 5.77
CA SER A 133 12.84 17.06 5.01
C SER A 133 11.67 16.40 5.74
N TYR A 134 11.70 16.39 7.06
CA TYR A 134 10.60 15.98 7.93
C TYR A 134 9.63 17.13 8.22
N VAL A 135 8.52 16.83 8.88
CA VAL A 135 7.46 17.78 9.24
C VAL A 135 7.29 17.82 10.75
N ALA A 136 7.64 18.95 11.37
CA ALA A 136 7.46 19.17 12.79
C ALA A 136 5.97 19.17 13.20
N PRO A 137 5.62 18.90 14.47
CA PRO A 137 4.23 18.90 14.94
C PRO A 137 3.49 20.20 14.61
N GLY A 138 2.27 20.10 14.05
CA GLY A 138 1.44 21.23 13.64
C GLY A 138 1.96 21.98 12.40
N LYS A 139 2.91 21.41 11.67
CA LYS A 139 3.47 21.96 10.43
C LYS A 139 3.07 21.11 9.22
N LYS A 140 3.39 21.61 8.05
CA LYS A 140 3.21 20.94 6.78
C LYS A 140 4.41 21.10 5.86
N ARG A 141 4.58 20.18 4.92
CA ARG A 141 5.63 20.21 3.89
C ARG A 141 5.10 19.55 2.61
N THR A 142 5.51 20.09 1.46
CA THR A 142 5.22 19.48 0.16
C THR A 142 6.41 18.65 -0.32
N TYR A 143 6.14 17.43 -0.76
CA TYR A 143 7.06 16.49 -1.37
C TYR A 143 6.73 16.37 -2.86
N ILE A 144 7.75 16.29 -3.71
CA ILE A 144 7.61 16.15 -5.17
C ILE A 144 8.13 14.76 -5.55
N TRP A 145 7.26 13.92 -6.13
CA TRP A 145 7.58 12.57 -6.58
C TRP A 145 7.36 12.43 -8.08
N TYR A 146 8.32 11.81 -8.75
CA TYR A 146 8.29 11.60 -10.19
C TYR A 146 8.40 10.12 -10.55
N ALA A 147 7.37 9.56 -11.16
CA ALA A 147 7.33 8.21 -11.71
C ALA A 147 8.03 8.17 -13.08
N ARG A 148 9.36 8.20 -13.10
CA ARG A 148 10.14 8.33 -14.30
C ARG A 148 9.94 7.15 -15.27
N PRO A 149 9.67 7.38 -16.58
CA PRO A 149 9.60 6.32 -17.58
C PRO A 149 11.00 5.75 -17.91
N PRO A 150 11.07 4.57 -18.55
CA PRO A 150 12.35 4.00 -18.94
C PRO A 150 13.07 4.86 -19.97
N ALA A 151 14.38 5.01 -19.83
CA ALA A 151 15.25 5.62 -20.82
C ALA A 151 16.10 4.54 -21.50
N ARG A 152 15.47 3.77 -22.39
CA ARG A 152 16.02 2.55 -23.01
C ARG A 152 17.37 2.78 -23.67
N LYS A 153 17.55 3.91 -24.40
CA LYS A 153 18.83 4.26 -25.05
C LYS A 153 19.99 4.45 -24.06
N ARG A 154 19.69 4.72 -22.79
CA ARG A 154 20.67 4.89 -21.71
C ARG A 154 20.74 3.68 -20.77
N GLY A 155 20.03 2.59 -21.07
CA GLY A 155 19.96 1.41 -20.20
C GLY A 155 19.27 1.67 -18.85
N ILE A 156 18.41 2.68 -18.76
CA ILE A 156 17.79 3.07 -17.51
C ILE A 156 16.35 2.54 -17.44
N ALA A 157 16.04 1.73 -16.41
CA ALA A 157 14.72 1.22 -16.13
C ALA A 157 13.74 2.34 -15.77
N GLY A 158 12.45 2.13 -16.08
CA GLY A 158 11.35 2.94 -15.55
C GLY A 158 11.05 2.61 -14.08
N THR A 159 10.06 3.28 -13.54
CA THR A 159 9.65 3.13 -12.13
C THR A 159 8.36 2.33 -11.98
N ALA A 160 7.77 1.83 -13.06
CA ALA A 160 6.55 1.02 -12.98
C ALA A 160 6.77 -0.21 -12.09
N GLY A 161 5.88 -0.40 -11.12
CA GLY A 161 5.98 -1.45 -10.12
C GLY A 161 5.11 -1.19 -8.89
N TYR A 162 5.25 -2.08 -7.93
CA TYR A 162 4.59 -2.00 -6.63
C TYR A 162 5.62 -1.59 -5.60
N TRP A 163 5.41 -0.43 -5.02
CA TRP A 163 6.29 0.22 -4.08
C TRP A 163 5.52 0.60 -2.83
N TRP A 164 6.16 1.36 -1.94
CA TRP A 164 5.54 1.86 -0.73
C TRP A 164 6.13 3.20 -0.32
N TYR A 165 5.48 3.84 0.62
CA TYR A 165 5.95 5.04 1.29
C TYR A 165 5.75 4.89 2.80
N HIS A 166 6.61 5.54 3.59
CA HIS A 166 6.56 5.41 5.03
C HIS A 166 7.18 6.60 5.75
N ASP A 167 6.97 6.66 7.06
CA ASP A 167 7.68 7.57 7.94
C ASP A 167 9.14 7.15 8.12
N HIS A 168 10.02 8.15 8.19
CA HIS A 168 11.45 7.94 8.41
C HIS A 168 11.98 8.80 9.58
N MET A 169 11.09 9.21 10.52
CA MET A 169 11.42 10.18 11.58
C MET A 169 10.96 9.78 12.97
N VAL A 170 9.79 9.11 13.11
CA VAL A 170 9.22 8.85 14.44
C VAL A 170 10.06 7.80 15.19
N GLY A 171 10.52 8.16 16.36
CA GLY A 171 11.23 7.28 17.30
C GLY A 171 12.74 7.26 17.12
N THR A 172 13.23 7.06 15.92
CA THR A 172 14.65 6.93 15.57
C THR A 172 14.97 7.69 14.28
N ALA A 173 16.27 7.79 13.93
CA ALA A 173 16.71 8.38 12.66
C ALA A 173 16.21 7.62 11.40
N HIS A 174 15.61 6.43 11.59
CA HIS A 174 15.05 5.59 10.53
C HIS A 174 13.53 5.41 10.65
N GLY A 175 12.86 6.12 11.58
CA GLY A 175 11.40 6.10 11.71
C GLY A 175 10.80 4.78 12.23
N THR A 176 11.58 3.95 12.92
CA THR A 176 11.17 2.61 13.33
C THR A 176 9.86 2.61 14.13
N ALA A 177 9.69 3.56 15.06
CA ALA A 177 8.47 3.61 15.85
C ALA A 177 7.26 4.10 15.04
N GLY A 178 7.47 4.99 14.08
CA GLY A 178 6.40 5.45 13.16
C GLY A 178 5.92 4.33 12.25
N LEU A 179 6.87 3.55 11.72
CA LEU A 179 6.57 2.37 10.90
C LEU A 179 5.74 1.35 11.69
N ASN A 180 6.18 0.98 12.90
CA ASN A 180 5.46 0.04 13.75
C ASN A 180 4.10 0.57 14.23
N ALA A 181 3.98 1.88 14.40
CA ALA A 181 2.72 2.51 14.77
C ALA A 181 1.71 2.59 13.60
N GLY A 182 2.14 2.42 12.34
CA GLY A 182 1.23 2.38 11.18
C GLY A 182 1.47 3.45 10.11
N LEU A 183 2.52 4.27 10.22
CA LEU A 183 2.83 5.31 9.23
C LEU A 183 3.51 4.72 7.98
N TYR A 184 2.75 3.97 7.19
CA TYR A 184 3.14 3.42 5.89
C TYR A 184 1.93 3.25 4.97
N GLY A 185 2.16 3.15 3.67
CA GLY A 185 1.14 2.87 2.68
C GLY A 185 1.72 2.41 1.35
N ALA A 186 0.90 1.85 0.48
CA ALA A 186 1.32 1.38 -0.84
C ALA A 186 1.48 2.54 -1.83
N LEU A 187 2.48 2.41 -2.71
CA LEU A 187 2.69 3.28 -3.86
C LEU A 187 2.75 2.41 -5.12
N ILE A 188 1.80 2.58 -6.02
CA ILE A 188 1.72 1.80 -7.26
C ILE A 188 2.04 2.70 -8.44
N VAL A 189 3.04 2.35 -9.20
CA VAL A 189 3.33 3.01 -10.48
C VAL A 189 2.90 2.10 -11.62
N ARG A 190 1.82 2.49 -12.31
CA ARG A 190 1.23 1.72 -13.41
C ARG A 190 1.75 2.16 -14.77
N ARG A 191 1.80 1.23 -15.71
CA ARG A 191 1.82 1.54 -17.13
C ARG A 191 0.39 1.66 -17.65
N LYS A 192 0.19 2.42 -18.71
CA LYS A 192 -1.13 2.55 -19.35
C LYS A 192 -1.72 1.22 -19.85
N SER A 193 -0.86 0.24 -20.12
CA SER A 193 -1.23 -1.10 -20.57
C SER A 193 -1.56 -2.06 -19.42
N ASP A 194 -1.29 -1.70 -18.17
CA ASP A 194 -1.53 -2.61 -17.06
C ASP A 194 -3.02 -2.88 -16.88
N PRO A 195 -3.42 -4.12 -16.68
CA PRO A 195 -4.81 -4.43 -16.38
C PRO A 195 -5.21 -3.81 -15.03
N LEU A 196 -6.40 -3.22 -14.97
CA LEU A 196 -6.91 -2.61 -13.74
C LEU A 196 -7.66 -3.65 -12.90
N PRO A 197 -7.35 -3.77 -11.61
CA PRO A 197 -8.08 -4.63 -10.69
C PRO A 197 -9.43 -4.03 -10.31
N LYS A 198 -10.33 -4.88 -9.83
CA LYS A 198 -11.57 -4.46 -9.18
C LYS A 198 -11.30 -3.88 -7.78
N HIS A 199 -10.41 -4.54 -7.04
CA HIS A 199 -9.97 -4.16 -5.70
C HIS A 199 -8.47 -4.35 -5.56
N THR A 200 -7.83 -3.47 -4.81
CA THR A 200 -6.43 -3.55 -4.41
C THR A 200 -6.34 -3.70 -2.90
N TYR A 201 -5.64 -4.73 -2.44
CA TYR A 201 -5.41 -5.01 -1.03
C TYR A 201 -3.93 -4.87 -0.69
N VAL A 202 -3.65 -4.15 0.38
CA VAL A 202 -2.30 -3.99 0.92
C VAL A 202 -2.13 -4.98 2.07
N THR A 203 -1.08 -5.80 2.00
CA THR A 203 -0.70 -6.74 3.05
C THR A 203 0.72 -6.44 3.48
N ALA A 204 0.87 -5.93 4.70
CA ALA A 204 2.16 -5.57 5.27
C ALA A 204 2.52 -6.56 6.37
N MET A 205 3.55 -7.36 6.14
CA MET A 205 4.13 -8.26 7.13
C MET A 205 5.21 -7.52 7.91
N GLY A 206 5.10 -7.50 9.23
CA GLY A 206 5.97 -6.73 10.10
C GLY A 206 6.46 -7.50 11.31
N ASP A 207 7.39 -6.88 12.05
CA ASP A 207 7.92 -7.44 13.28
C ASP A 207 6.80 -7.82 14.26
N GLY A 208 7.07 -8.76 15.15
CA GLY A 208 6.09 -9.28 16.11
C GLY A 208 5.02 -10.18 15.49
N MET A 209 5.29 -10.78 14.33
CA MET A 209 4.41 -11.73 13.62
C MET A 209 3.06 -11.11 13.24
N THR A 210 3.10 -9.86 12.77
CA THR A 210 1.90 -9.09 12.45
C THR A 210 1.66 -9.02 10.94
N LEU A 211 0.38 -8.98 10.56
CA LEU A 211 -0.10 -8.63 9.24
C LEU A 211 -0.96 -7.38 9.37
N ASN A 212 -0.56 -6.30 8.68
CA ASN A 212 -1.14 -4.96 8.85
C ASN A 212 -1.18 -4.51 10.34
N GLY A 213 -0.11 -4.81 11.09
CA GLY A 213 0.03 -4.43 12.49
C GLY A 213 -0.82 -5.24 13.48
N ARG A 214 -1.41 -6.36 13.06
CA ARG A 214 -2.25 -7.24 13.91
C ARG A 214 -1.80 -8.68 13.78
N ARG A 215 -1.98 -9.45 14.86
CA ARG A 215 -1.87 -10.91 14.84
C ARG A 215 -3.25 -11.50 14.59
N TYR A 216 -3.34 -12.57 13.80
CA TYR A 216 -4.59 -13.26 13.45
C TYR A 216 -5.73 -12.28 13.07
N PRO A 217 -5.49 -11.36 12.14
CA PRO A 217 -6.35 -10.18 12.00
C PRO A 217 -7.79 -10.44 11.57
N ASP A 218 -8.12 -11.64 11.15
CA ASP A 218 -9.42 -11.95 10.54
C ASP A 218 -10.30 -12.91 11.36
N THR A 219 -9.80 -13.42 12.49
CA THR A 219 -10.52 -14.45 13.25
C THR A 219 -11.69 -13.91 14.03
N ASP A 220 -11.58 -12.67 14.53
CA ASP A 220 -12.61 -12.05 15.38
C ASP A 220 -13.39 -10.95 14.68
N THR A 221 -13.04 -10.60 13.45
CA THR A 221 -13.53 -9.38 12.79
C THR A 221 -14.09 -9.60 11.40
N TYR A 222 -14.15 -10.85 10.91
CA TYR A 222 -14.77 -11.14 9.63
C TYR A 222 -16.27 -10.90 9.73
N ASP A 223 -16.68 -9.73 9.25
CA ASP A 223 -18.07 -9.30 9.18
C ASP A 223 -18.45 -9.22 7.69
N MET A 224 -19.26 -10.18 7.26
CA MET A 224 -19.78 -10.27 5.89
C MET A 224 -20.58 -9.03 5.49
N GLU A 225 -21.25 -8.39 6.46
CA GLU A 225 -22.08 -7.21 6.21
C GLU A 225 -21.25 -5.93 6.17
N ASN A 226 -20.06 -5.94 6.80
CA ASN A 226 -19.20 -4.76 6.88
C ASN A 226 -17.69 -5.11 6.80
N PRO A 227 -17.22 -5.59 5.64
CA PRO A 227 -15.82 -6.01 5.44
C PRO A 227 -14.78 -4.89 5.66
N LYS A 228 -15.23 -3.64 5.83
CA LYS A 228 -14.38 -2.48 6.10
C LYS A 228 -13.96 -2.34 7.57
N ARG A 229 -14.47 -3.18 8.47
CA ARG A 229 -14.13 -3.11 9.90
C ARG A 229 -12.71 -3.58 10.22
N SER A 230 -12.16 -4.48 9.40
CA SER A 230 -10.78 -4.93 9.55
C SER A 230 -9.91 -4.36 8.45
N ASN A 231 -8.74 -3.85 8.80
CA ASN A 231 -7.74 -3.41 7.83
C ASN A 231 -7.07 -4.59 7.07
N THR A 232 -7.52 -5.81 7.31
CA THR A 232 -7.01 -7.06 6.76
C THR A 232 -8.07 -7.92 6.09
N SER A 233 -9.35 -7.51 6.11
CA SER A 233 -10.40 -8.23 5.39
C SER A 233 -10.20 -8.14 3.90
N ILE A 234 -10.01 -9.29 3.25
CA ILE A 234 -9.78 -9.42 1.82
C ILE A 234 -10.95 -10.19 1.22
N VAL A 235 -11.83 -9.48 0.50
CA VAL A 235 -13.09 -10.04 0.00
C VAL A 235 -13.25 -9.76 -1.49
N ALA A 236 -13.62 -10.77 -2.27
CA ALA A 236 -13.94 -10.60 -3.69
C ALA A 236 -15.01 -11.61 -4.12
N ASN A 237 -15.74 -11.29 -5.18
CA ASN A 237 -16.60 -12.25 -5.84
C ASN A 237 -15.79 -13.09 -6.83
N GLN A 238 -16.15 -14.36 -6.96
CA GLN A 238 -15.52 -15.26 -7.93
C GLN A 238 -15.53 -14.65 -9.33
N GLY A 239 -14.37 -14.62 -9.97
CA GLY A 239 -14.15 -14.08 -11.31
C GLY A 239 -13.72 -12.61 -11.34
N GLU A 240 -13.70 -11.90 -10.19
CA GLU A 240 -13.15 -10.55 -10.12
C GLU A 240 -11.62 -10.58 -10.15
N ARG A 241 -11.03 -9.59 -10.83
CA ARG A 241 -9.57 -9.35 -10.82
C ARG A 241 -9.19 -8.60 -9.56
N ILE A 242 -8.36 -9.21 -8.75
CA ILE A 242 -7.90 -8.67 -7.46
C ILE A 242 -6.40 -8.44 -7.54
N GLU A 243 -5.96 -7.38 -6.91
CA GLU A 243 -4.55 -7.00 -6.79
C GLU A 243 -4.10 -7.03 -5.34
N PHE A 244 -2.94 -7.62 -5.12
CA PHE A 244 -2.25 -7.60 -3.84
C PHE A 244 -0.99 -6.75 -3.95
N VAL A 245 -0.78 -5.89 -2.95
CA VAL A 245 0.47 -5.16 -2.74
C VAL A 245 1.06 -5.61 -1.42
N ASN A 246 2.21 -6.24 -1.47
CA ASN A 246 2.84 -6.88 -0.33
C ASN A 246 4.08 -6.11 0.10
N LEU A 247 4.15 -5.80 1.39
CA LEU A 247 5.21 -5.01 2.00
C LEU A 247 5.91 -5.83 3.08
N ALA A 248 7.25 -5.78 3.13
CA ALA A 248 8.03 -6.31 4.25
C ALA A 248 8.50 -5.15 5.13
N LEU A 249 7.88 -5.04 6.30
CA LEU A 249 8.21 -4.05 7.32
C LEU A 249 9.13 -4.65 8.38
N GLY A 250 9.89 -3.79 9.05
CA GLY A 250 10.71 -4.22 10.17
C GLY A 250 12.04 -4.85 9.78
N SER A 251 12.48 -5.87 10.49
CA SER A 251 13.83 -6.42 10.44
C SER A 251 13.92 -7.89 10.05
N GLU A 252 12.77 -8.55 9.81
CA GLU A 252 12.71 -9.98 9.52
C GLU A 252 12.38 -10.29 8.06
N LEU A 253 12.76 -11.50 7.62
CA LEU A 253 12.34 -12.04 6.33
C LEU A 253 10.93 -12.59 6.43
N HIS A 254 10.16 -12.45 5.35
CA HIS A 254 8.82 -13.02 5.25
C HIS A 254 8.64 -13.75 3.93
N THR A 255 7.87 -14.83 3.94
CA THR A 255 7.50 -15.55 2.72
C THR A 255 5.98 -15.48 2.55
N TRP A 256 5.52 -14.65 1.65
CA TRP A 256 4.12 -14.44 1.38
C TRP A 256 3.55 -15.61 0.57
N HIS A 257 2.48 -16.25 1.03
CA HIS A 257 1.83 -17.39 0.38
C HIS A 257 0.30 -17.22 0.38
N LEU A 258 -0.34 -17.58 -0.74
CA LEU A 258 -1.78 -17.56 -0.89
C LEU A 258 -2.28 -18.93 -1.37
N HIS A 259 -3.15 -19.54 -0.58
CA HIS A 259 -3.77 -20.81 -0.92
C HIS A 259 -4.71 -20.70 -2.13
N GLY A 260 -4.76 -21.75 -2.93
CA GLY A 260 -5.71 -21.92 -4.04
C GLY A 260 -5.55 -20.93 -5.21
N HIS A 261 -4.55 -20.07 -5.18
CA HIS A 261 -4.24 -19.08 -6.21
C HIS A 261 -2.77 -19.09 -6.53
N ASN A 262 -2.43 -18.82 -7.78
CA ASN A 262 -1.06 -18.62 -8.23
C ASN A 262 -0.97 -17.43 -9.20
N TRP A 263 0.24 -16.95 -9.42
CA TRP A 263 0.50 -15.83 -10.32
C TRP A 263 1.83 -15.99 -11.04
N ALA A 264 2.01 -15.24 -12.11
CA ALA A 264 3.30 -15.21 -12.81
C ALA A 264 4.32 -14.36 -12.04
N ASP A 265 5.57 -14.82 -11.92
CA ASP A 265 6.67 -14.04 -11.33
C ASP A 265 7.12 -12.91 -12.28
N THR A 266 6.19 -12.00 -12.53
CA THR A 266 6.36 -10.81 -13.38
C THR A 266 6.10 -9.56 -12.55
N ARG A 267 6.22 -8.38 -13.16
CA ARG A 267 5.96 -7.11 -12.50
C ARG A 267 4.50 -6.99 -11.97
N THR A 268 3.52 -7.53 -12.69
CA THR A 268 2.09 -7.43 -12.33
C THR A 268 1.46 -8.77 -11.92
N GLY A 269 2.23 -9.85 -11.97
CA GLY A 269 1.66 -11.19 -11.78
C GLY A 269 0.86 -11.70 -12.99
N VAL A 270 0.77 -10.93 -14.08
CA VAL A 270 -0.02 -11.24 -15.26
C VAL A 270 0.89 -11.60 -16.43
N ILE A 271 0.50 -12.60 -17.21
CA ILE A 271 1.29 -13.12 -18.35
C ILE A 271 1.04 -12.32 -19.63
N SER A 272 -0.07 -11.59 -19.73
CA SER A 272 -0.62 -11.04 -20.98
C SER A 272 0.32 -10.18 -21.82
N ASP A 273 1.41 -9.67 -21.25
CA ASP A 273 2.33 -8.76 -21.94
C ASP A 273 3.71 -9.36 -22.21
N VAL A 274 3.88 -10.67 -22.00
CA VAL A 274 5.19 -11.32 -22.14
C VAL A 274 5.17 -12.28 -23.32
N PRO A 275 5.99 -12.01 -24.36
CA PRO A 275 6.04 -12.83 -25.59
C PRO A 275 6.50 -14.28 -25.37
N TRP A 276 7.05 -14.59 -24.20
CA TRP A 276 7.70 -15.88 -23.88
C TRP A 276 7.06 -16.49 -22.62
N ALA A 277 5.75 -16.75 -22.68
CA ALA A 277 4.98 -17.26 -21.54
C ALA A 277 5.56 -18.57 -20.94
N ASP A 278 6.21 -19.38 -21.75
CA ASP A 278 6.77 -20.68 -21.34
C ASP A 278 8.01 -20.54 -20.44
N ASP A 279 8.68 -19.37 -20.49
CA ASP A 279 9.87 -19.09 -19.65
C ASP A 279 9.51 -18.41 -18.31
N ILE A 280 8.22 -18.12 -18.06
CA ILE A 280 7.79 -17.43 -16.86
C ILE A 280 7.42 -18.44 -15.79
N ARG A 281 8.08 -18.32 -14.65
CA ARG A 281 7.74 -19.11 -13.49
C ARG A 281 6.39 -18.71 -12.92
N ILE A 282 5.51 -19.69 -12.71
CA ILE A 282 4.27 -19.54 -11.95
C ILE A 282 4.57 -19.89 -10.50
N ILE A 283 4.15 -19.04 -9.60
CA ILE A 283 4.39 -19.15 -8.16
C ILE A 283 3.11 -18.93 -7.37
N ASP A 284 3.06 -19.44 -6.16
CA ASP A 284 2.03 -19.22 -5.15
C ASP A 284 2.59 -18.64 -3.84
N ASN A 285 3.90 -18.46 -3.82
CA ASN A 285 4.62 -17.85 -2.71
C ASN A 285 5.83 -17.04 -3.19
N LYS A 286 6.21 -16.02 -2.38
CA LYS A 286 7.39 -15.20 -2.64
C LYS A 286 8.02 -14.73 -1.34
N THR A 287 9.32 -14.98 -1.20
CA THR A 287 10.09 -14.45 -0.08
C THR A 287 10.46 -12.99 -0.34
N ILE A 288 10.28 -12.15 0.67
CA ILE A 288 10.62 -10.72 0.68
C ILE A 288 11.44 -10.38 1.93
N GLY A 289 12.41 -9.50 1.78
CA GLY A 289 13.25 -9.00 2.86
C GLY A 289 12.82 -7.63 3.36
N PRO A 290 13.38 -7.15 4.47
CA PRO A 290 13.12 -5.81 5.01
C PRO A 290 13.26 -4.72 3.95
N GLY A 291 12.20 -3.91 3.80
CA GLY A 291 12.17 -2.84 2.82
C GLY A 291 11.72 -3.25 1.41
N ASP A 292 11.60 -4.55 1.13
CA ASP A 292 11.09 -5.05 -0.15
C ASP A 292 9.59 -4.86 -0.27
N SER A 293 9.14 -4.77 -1.52
CA SER A 293 7.73 -4.79 -1.89
C SER A 293 7.52 -5.48 -3.22
N PHE A 294 6.39 -6.11 -3.39
CA PHE A 294 5.94 -6.64 -4.67
C PHE A 294 4.42 -6.64 -4.74
N GLY A 295 3.89 -6.79 -5.93
CA GLY A 295 2.45 -6.97 -6.10
C GLY A 295 2.17 -7.94 -7.24
N PHE A 296 0.95 -8.43 -7.25
CA PHE A 296 0.46 -9.30 -8.30
C PHE A 296 -1.06 -9.22 -8.39
N GLN A 297 -1.60 -9.71 -9.50
CA GLN A 297 -3.03 -9.81 -9.73
C GLN A 297 -3.42 -11.27 -9.96
N VAL A 298 -4.57 -11.64 -9.41
CA VAL A 298 -5.23 -12.93 -9.63
C VAL A 298 -6.69 -12.73 -10.01
N ILE A 299 -7.29 -13.74 -10.60
CA ILE A 299 -8.74 -13.83 -10.74
C ILE A 299 -9.28 -14.62 -9.55
N ALA A 300 -10.11 -14.00 -8.73
CA ALA A 300 -10.63 -14.58 -7.51
C ALA A 300 -11.33 -15.92 -7.78
N GLY A 301 -10.91 -16.99 -7.12
CA GLY A 301 -11.49 -18.31 -7.24
C GLY A 301 -11.38 -18.95 -8.63
N GLU A 302 -10.45 -18.49 -9.49
CA GLU A 302 -10.16 -19.14 -10.77
C GLU A 302 -9.63 -20.54 -10.48
N MET A 303 -10.29 -21.57 -11.04
CA MET A 303 -10.02 -23.00 -10.85
C MET A 303 -10.17 -23.51 -9.40
N SER A 304 -10.20 -22.64 -8.38
CA SER A 304 -10.32 -23.03 -6.96
C SER A 304 -11.73 -22.83 -6.40
N GLY A 305 -12.53 -21.95 -6.98
CA GLY A 305 -13.92 -21.70 -6.58
C GLY A 305 -14.05 -20.74 -5.39
N PRO A 306 -15.30 -20.50 -4.93
CA PRO A 306 -15.57 -19.77 -3.70
C PRO A 306 -15.02 -20.50 -2.48
N GLY A 307 -14.53 -19.75 -1.50
CA GLY A 307 -13.96 -20.33 -0.27
C GLY A 307 -13.26 -19.28 0.59
N HIS A 308 -12.77 -19.73 1.74
CA HIS A 308 -11.89 -18.99 2.64
C HIS A 308 -10.46 -19.46 2.40
N TRP A 309 -9.70 -18.72 1.59
CA TRP A 309 -8.35 -19.09 1.16
C TRP A 309 -7.32 -18.46 2.09
N MET A 310 -6.54 -19.27 2.80
CA MET A 310 -5.53 -18.76 3.72
C MET A 310 -4.47 -17.95 2.98
N LEU A 311 -4.10 -16.82 3.57
CA LEU A 311 -2.98 -15.97 3.21
C LEU A 311 -2.09 -15.86 4.43
N HIS A 312 -0.82 -16.23 4.32
CA HIS A 312 0.06 -16.24 5.48
C HIS A 312 1.54 -16.15 5.11
N CYS A 313 2.37 -15.86 6.10
CA CYS A 313 3.81 -16.04 6.00
C CYS A 313 4.13 -17.54 6.04
N HIS A 314 4.91 -18.05 5.08
CA HIS A 314 5.28 -19.47 5.04
C HIS A 314 6.52 -19.80 5.90
N LEU A 315 7.05 -18.85 6.67
CA LEU A 315 7.86 -19.15 7.86
C LEU A 315 6.91 -19.65 8.94
N GLN A 316 6.94 -20.95 9.24
CA GLN A 316 5.93 -21.61 10.07
C GLN A 316 5.70 -20.93 11.42
N THR A 317 6.78 -20.57 12.12
CA THR A 317 6.71 -19.85 13.39
C THR A 317 5.97 -18.52 13.28
N HIS A 318 6.10 -17.80 12.15
CA HIS A 318 5.41 -16.54 11.93
C HIS A 318 3.91 -16.75 11.74
N SER A 319 3.51 -17.75 10.93
CA SER A 319 2.10 -18.08 10.73
C SER A 319 1.45 -18.62 12.01
N ASP A 320 2.12 -19.52 12.74
CA ASP A 320 1.64 -20.08 13.99
C ASP A 320 1.46 -19.02 15.10
N MET A 321 2.21 -17.92 15.02
CA MET A 321 2.15 -16.82 15.98
C MET A 321 1.26 -15.64 15.51
N GLY A 322 0.56 -15.75 14.39
CA GLY A 322 -0.47 -14.80 14.01
C GLY A 322 -0.31 -14.07 12.68
N MET A 323 0.76 -14.35 11.91
CA MET A 323 0.95 -13.74 10.58
C MET A 323 0.16 -14.51 9.52
N SER A 324 -1.15 -14.55 9.67
CA SER A 324 -2.08 -15.22 8.78
C SER A 324 -3.44 -14.52 8.74
N THR A 325 -4.11 -14.58 7.61
CA THR A 325 -5.47 -14.08 7.38
C THR A 325 -6.14 -14.90 6.28
N PHE A 326 -7.33 -14.48 5.82
CA PHE A 326 -8.04 -15.16 4.76
C PHE A 326 -8.39 -14.22 3.60
N PHE A 327 -8.33 -14.77 2.40
CA PHE A 327 -8.95 -14.23 1.20
C PHE A 327 -10.32 -14.89 1.03
N HIS A 328 -11.39 -14.14 1.26
CA HIS A 328 -12.76 -14.62 1.19
C HIS A 328 -13.29 -14.44 -0.24
N VAL A 329 -13.38 -15.54 -0.98
CA VAL A 329 -13.95 -15.55 -2.31
C VAL A 329 -15.42 -15.94 -2.23
N HIS A 330 -16.28 -14.96 -2.45
CA HIS A 330 -17.73 -15.16 -2.52
C HIS A 330 -18.13 -15.83 -3.84
N LYS A 331 -19.34 -16.35 -3.91
CA LYS A 331 -19.93 -16.79 -5.17
C LYS A 331 -20.09 -15.61 -6.14
N LYS A 332 -20.23 -15.87 -7.42
CA LYS A 332 -20.40 -14.84 -8.47
C LYS A 332 -21.56 -13.88 -8.21
N ASN A 333 -22.60 -14.32 -7.54
CA ASN A 333 -23.78 -13.52 -7.17
C ASN A 333 -23.60 -12.70 -5.88
N GLY A 334 -22.43 -12.80 -5.24
CA GLY A 334 -22.11 -12.10 -4.00
C GLY A 334 -22.45 -12.88 -2.72
N ASP A 335 -23.08 -14.05 -2.83
CA ASP A 335 -23.34 -14.88 -1.65
C ASP A 335 -22.03 -15.32 -0.98
N PRO A 336 -22.01 -15.45 0.35
CA PRO A 336 -20.86 -15.93 1.10
C PRO A 336 -20.32 -17.26 0.56
N PRO A 337 -19.03 -17.53 0.73
CA PRO A 337 -18.46 -18.84 0.45
C PRO A 337 -19.06 -19.88 1.41
N PRO A 338 -19.04 -21.17 1.03
CA PRO A 338 -19.51 -22.23 1.92
C PRO A 338 -18.57 -22.41 3.11
N GLY A 339 -19.15 -22.70 4.27
CA GLY A 339 -18.41 -22.92 5.51
C GLY A 339 -18.26 -21.65 6.34
N HIS A 340 -17.74 -21.79 7.55
CA HIS A 340 -17.30 -20.66 8.36
C HIS A 340 -15.80 -20.52 8.19
N PRO A 341 -15.24 -19.28 8.27
CA PRO A 341 -13.80 -19.13 8.41
C PRO A 341 -13.38 -19.96 9.65
N PRO A 342 -12.26 -20.67 9.58
CA PRO A 342 -11.81 -21.45 10.73
C PRO A 342 -11.59 -20.52 11.92
N ASN A 343 -12.24 -20.82 13.04
CA ASN A 343 -11.94 -20.15 14.29
C ASN A 343 -10.57 -20.62 14.77
N HIS A 344 -9.68 -19.70 15.10
CA HIS A 344 -8.39 -20.00 15.71
C HIS A 344 -8.49 -20.43 17.20
N ASP A 345 -9.69 -20.62 17.74
CA ASP A 345 -9.93 -21.08 19.11
C ASP A 345 -9.27 -22.45 19.46
N GLY A 346 -8.66 -23.10 18.46
CA GLY A 346 -7.90 -24.34 18.64
C GLY A 346 -6.43 -24.16 19.07
N HIS A 347 -5.90 -22.95 19.10
CA HIS A 347 -4.50 -22.69 19.46
C HIS A 347 -4.27 -22.07 20.85
N THR A 348 -5.30 -22.00 21.69
CA THR A 348 -5.11 -21.71 23.12
C THR A 348 -4.66 -23.00 23.84
N GLY A 349 -3.39 -23.34 23.69
CA GLY A 349 -2.87 -24.50 24.41
C GLY A 349 -1.56 -25.08 23.88
N MET A 350 -0.49 -24.27 23.82
CA MET A 350 0.88 -24.76 23.97
C MET A 350 1.68 -23.73 24.77
#